data_05ae930772945d149214fba1ddaaba20
#
_entry.id   05ae930772945d149214fba1ddaaba20
#
_cell.length_a   1.000
_cell.length_b   1.000
_cell.length_c   1.000
_cell.angle_alpha   90.00
_cell.angle_beta   90.00
_cell.angle_gamma   90.00
#
_symmetry.space_group_name_H-M   'P 1'
#
loop_
_entity.id
_entity.type
_entity.pdbx_description
1 polymer ?
#
loop_
_entity_poly.entity_id
_entity_poly.type
_entity_poly.pdbx_seq_one_letter_code
_entity_poly.pdbx_strand_id
1 'polypeptide(L)'
;MGFLVLLWLFVFAALRVVRSDLYAASGLRVNLPSLRRGDKERKPLRGRNKLPRQLVVTHGALAGTRIALDGRPILIGRADDSTLVLDDDYASTRHARLSLRGDEWFVEDLGSTNGTYLDRAKVTAPMKVPLGVPIRIGKTVIELRP
;
A
#
# COMPACT_ATOMS: atom_id res chain seq x y z
N MET A 1 -14.93 -38.00 6.17
CA MET A 1 -15.20 -36.71 5.55
C MET A 1 -15.66 -35.64 6.56
N GLY A 2 -16.67 -35.95 7.35
CA GLY A 2 -17.18 -35.00 8.34
C GLY A 2 -16.18 -34.55 9.40
N PHE A 3 -15.23 -35.41 9.74
CA PHE A 3 -14.21 -35.09 10.73
C PHE A 3 -13.32 -33.91 10.32
N LEU A 4 -12.93 -33.87 9.05
CA LEU A 4 -12.07 -32.76 8.55
C LEU A 4 -12.81 -31.43 8.55
N VAL A 5 -14.10 -31.45 8.22
CA VAL A 5 -14.92 -30.24 8.24
C VAL A 5 -15.03 -29.70 9.66
N LEU A 6 -15.26 -30.58 10.62
CA LEU A 6 -15.32 -30.18 12.02
C LEU A 6 -13.99 -29.64 12.53
N LEU A 7 -12.90 -30.22 12.10
CA LEU A 7 -11.56 -29.74 12.45
C LEU A 7 -11.33 -28.33 11.92
N TRP A 8 -11.70 -28.09 10.68
CA TRP A 8 -11.58 -26.78 10.06
C TRP A 8 -12.46 -25.72 10.74
N LEU A 9 -13.69 -26.10 11.09
CA LEU A 9 -14.58 -25.21 11.83
C LEU A 9 -14.00 -24.86 13.20
N PHE A 10 -13.41 -25.84 13.86
CA PHE A 10 -12.78 -25.63 15.16
C PHE A 10 -11.59 -24.68 15.06
N VAL A 11 -10.72 -24.88 14.09
CA VAL A 11 -9.55 -24.01 13.87
C VAL A 11 -10.01 -22.59 13.55
N PHE A 12 -11.03 -22.46 12.72
CA PHE A 12 -11.57 -21.15 12.36
C PHE A 12 -12.18 -20.43 13.56
N ALA A 13 -12.91 -21.16 14.39
CA ALA A 13 -13.48 -20.61 15.62
C ALA A 13 -12.38 -20.16 16.59
N ALA A 14 -11.33 -20.97 16.73
CA ALA A 14 -10.20 -20.62 17.59
C ALA A 14 -9.50 -19.35 17.13
N LEU A 15 -9.31 -19.21 15.84
CA LEU A 15 -8.71 -17.98 15.28
C LEU A 15 -9.60 -16.75 15.53
N ARG A 16 -10.90 -16.91 15.48
CA ARG A 16 -11.83 -15.83 15.79
C ARG A 16 -11.73 -15.40 17.25
N VAL A 17 -11.66 -16.36 18.15
CA VAL A 17 -11.54 -16.09 19.58
C VAL A 17 -10.26 -15.34 19.89
N VAL A 18 -9.15 -15.75 19.29
CA VAL A 18 -7.86 -15.04 19.47
C VAL A 18 -7.96 -13.59 19.06
N ARG A 19 -8.63 -13.31 17.95
CA ARG A 19 -8.83 -11.93 17.52
C ARG A 19 -9.66 -11.14 18.51
N SER A 20 -10.71 -11.74 19.03
CA SER A 20 -11.56 -11.08 20.03
C SER A 20 -10.77 -10.75 21.29
N ASP A 21 -9.91 -11.66 21.73
CA ASP A 21 -9.09 -11.43 22.91
C ASP A 21 -8.11 -10.26 22.73
N LEU A 22 -7.54 -10.15 21.56
CA LEU A 22 -6.68 -9.00 21.25
C LEU A 22 -7.44 -7.68 21.28
N TYR A 23 -8.65 -7.64 20.77
CA TYR A 23 -9.50 -6.47 20.85
C TYR A 23 -9.89 -6.15 22.28
N ALA A 24 -10.26 -7.15 23.06
CA ALA A 24 -10.60 -6.96 24.46
C ALA A 24 -9.41 -6.42 25.26
N ALA A 25 -8.22 -6.94 25.03
CA ALA A 25 -7.02 -6.44 25.67
C ALA A 25 -6.73 -4.98 25.31
N SER A 26 -6.95 -4.63 24.07
CA SER A 26 -6.81 -3.25 23.63
C SER A 26 -7.84 -2.34 24.29
N GLY A 27 -9.08 -2.82 24.42
CA GLY A 27 -10.14 -2.07 25.07
C GLY A 27 -9.87 -1.84 26.55
N LEU A 28 -9.33 -2.83 27.22
CA LEU A 28 -8.99 -2.71 28.63
C LEU A 28 -7.89 -1.67 28.88
N ARG A 29 -6.98 -1.53 27.97
CA ARG A 29 -5.91 -0.54 28.09
C ARG A 29 -6.41 0.88 27.97
N VAL A 30 -7.50 1.06 27.27
CA VAL A 30 -8.10 2.39 27.10
C VAL A 30 -8.73 2.90 28.40
N ASN A 31 -8.99 1.99 29.33
CA ASN A 31 -9.63 2.34 30.59
C ASN A 31 -8.67 2.83 31.69
N LEU A 32 -7.49 3.28 31.29
CA LEU A 32 -6.56 3.92 32.21
C LEU A 32 -6.41 5.41 31.89
N PRO A 33 -7.49 6.17 31.89
CA PRO A 33 -7.43 7.55 31.40
C PRO A 33 -6.83 8.50 32.40
N SER A 34 -6.85 8.14 33.65
CA SER A 34 -6.51 9.05 34.72
C SER A 34 -5.05 9.48 34.74
N LEU A 35 -4.22 8.77 34.03
CA LEU A 35 -2.78 9.02 34.08
C LEU A 35 -2.27 9.77 32.88
N ARG A 36 -3.16 10.19 32.00
CA ARG A 36 -2.76 10.72 30.72
C ARG A 36 -2.75 12.21 30.61
N ARG A 37 -2.53 12.85 31.68
CA ARG A 37 -2.60 14.30 31.70
C ARG A 37 -1.42 14.97 30.96
N GLY A 38 -0.67 14.39 30.26
CA GLY A 38 0.42 15.05 29.57
C GLY A 38 0.62 14.65 28.14
N ASP A 39 -0.11 13.64 27.72
CA ASP A 39 0.20 13.04 26.44
C ASP A 39 -0.75 13.42 25.32
N LYS A 40 -1.65 14.34 25.63
CA LYS A 40 -2.62 14.73 24.62
C LYS A 40 -1.99 15.42 23.43
N GLU A 41 -0.85 15.98 23.61
CA GLU A 41 -0.22 16.74 22.57
C GLU A 41 0.63 15.89 21.67
N ARG A 42 0.85 14.67 22.04
CA ARG A 42 1.55 13.76 21.17
C ARG A 42 0.62 12.87 20.38
N LYS A 43 -0.40 13.48 19.85
CA LYS A 43 -0.85 12.96 18.59
C LYS A 43 0.39 12.84 17.74
N PRO A 44 0.71 11.62 17.29
CA PRO A 44 1.81 11.50 16.36
C PRO A 44 1.53 12.54 15.30
N LEU A 45 2.51 13.28 14.95
CA LEU A 45 2.44 14.43 14.08
C LEU A 45 1.78 14.07 12.74
N ARG A 46 0.53 13.72 12.83
CA ARG A 46 -0.32 13.55 11.67
C ARG A 46 -0.38 14.82 10.83
N GLY A 47 -0.16 15.93 11.50
CA GLY A 47 -0.17 17.19 10.80
C GLY A 47 1.01 17.40 9.87
N ARG A 48 2.02 16.63 10.01
CA ARG A 48 3.10 16.64 9.04
C ARG A 48 2.92 15.46 8.10
N ASN A 49 1.85 15.50 7.36
CA ASN A 49 1.74 14.74 6.15
C ASN A 49 2.91 15.17 5.28
N LYS A 50 4.00 14.46 5.41
CA LYS A 50 5.09 14.65 4.47
C LYS A 50 4.51 14.29 3.11
N LEU A 51 4.37 15.28 2.26
CA LEU A 51 3.92 15.06 0.91
C LEU A 51 4.95 14.19 0.21
N PRO A 52 4.52 13.20 -0.58
CA PRO A 52 5.45 12.44 -1.39
C PRO A 52 6.20 13.39 -2.31
N ARG A 53 7.51 13.28 -2.35
CA ARG A 53 8.36 14.10 -3.23
C ARG A 53 9.09 13.28 -4.27
N GLN A 54 9.16 11.99 -4.06
CA GLN A 54 9.86 11.10 -5.00
C GLN A 54 9.21 9.74 -5.05
N LEU A 55 9.33 9.12 -6.21
CA LEU A 55 9.02 7.73 -6.43
C LEU A 55 10.33 6.96 -6.46
N VAL A 56 10.42 5.87 -5.74
CA VAL A 56 11.62 5.05 -5.65
C VAL A 56 11.28 3.63 -6.07
N VAL A 57 12.09 3.08 -6.95
CA VAL A 57 12.01 1.66 -7.33
C VAL A 57 12.81 0.86 -6.32
N THR A 58 12.14 -0.03 -5.60
CA THR A 58 12.78 -0.82 -4.53
C THR A 58 13.16 -2.22 -4.96
N HIS A 59 12.46 -2.78 -5.94
CA HIS A 59 12.72 -4.12 -6.45
C HIS A 59 12.55 -4.15 -7.96
N GLY A 60 13.28 -5.03 -8.60
CA GLY A 60 13.26 -5.22 -10.06
C GLY A 60 14.54 -4.76 -10.72
N ALA A 61 14.56 -4.77 -12.05
CA ALA A 61 15.72 -4.40 -12.84
C ALA A 61 16.15 -2.94 -12.62
N LEU A 62 15.19 -2.08 -12.29
CA LEU A 62 15.43 -0.65 -12.07
C LEU A 62 15.57 -0.28 -10.58
N ALA A 63 15.79 -1.24 -9.70
CA ALA A 63 15.91 -0.98 -8.27
C ALA A 63 16.94 0.12 -7.99
N GLY A 64 16.60 1.09 -7.15
CA GLY A 64 17.42 2.26 -6.87
C GLY A 64 17.10 3.48 -7.73
N THR A 65 16.29 3.34 -8.76
CA THR A 65 15.84 4.48 -9.58
C THR A 65 14.93 5.37 -8.76
N ARG A 66 15.10 6.69 -8.89
CA ARG A 66 14.29 7.70 -8.22
C ARG A 66 13.74 8.68 -9.24
N ILE A 67 12.47 9.02 -9.11
CA ILE A 67 11.80 9.99 -9.96
C ILE A 67 11.23 11.07 -9.06
N ALA A 68 11.56 12.34 -9.36
CA ALA A 68 10.98 13.46 -8.63
C ALA A 68 9.50 13.61 -8.98
N LEU A 69 8.68 13.81 -7.96
CA LEU A 69 7.25 14.04 -8.12
C LEU A 69 7.00 15.54 -8.21
N ASP A 70 6.60 16.01 -9.37
CA ASP A 70 6.36 17.42 -9.66
C ASP A 70 4.88 17.75 -9.85
N GLY A 71 4.00 16.83 -9.50
CA GLY A 71 2.56 16.99 -9.68
C GLY A 71 2.03 16.48 -11.01
N ARG A 72 2.89 16.15 -11.95
CA ARG A 72 2.48 15.57 -13.22
C ARG A 72 2.16 14.09 -13.07
N PRO A 73 1.19 13.58 -13.83
CA PRO A 73 0.93 12.16 -13.84
C PRO A 73 2.17 11.35 -14.24
N ILE A 74 2.35 10.20 -13.59
CA ILE A 74 3.45 9.30 -13.89
C ILE A 74 2.88 8.08 -14.58
N LEU A 75 3.22 7.89 -15.83
CA LEU A 75 2.85 6.71 -16.60
C LEU A 75 3.93 5.65 -16.42
N ILE A 76 3.52 4.45 -16.06
CA ILE A 76 4.41 3.32 -15.78
C ILE A 76 4.08 2.20 -16.76
N GLY A 77 5.08 1.71 -17.46
CA GLY A 77 4.92 0.63 -18.40
C GLY A 77 6.16 0.35 -19.20
N ARG A 78 6.06 -0.57 -20.16
CA ARG A 78 7.18 -0.95 -21.03
C ARG A 78 7.36 -0.01 -22.23
N ALA A 79 6.35 0.81 -22.51
CA ALA A 79 6.44 1.73 -23.63
C ALA A 79 7.50 2.79 -23.39
N ASP A 80 8.24 3.16 -24.45
CA ASP A 80 9.31 4.14 -24.35
C ASP A 80 8.85 5.54 -23.96
N ASP A 81 7.58 5.85 -24.19
CA ASP A 81 6.97 7.12 -23.81
C ASP A 81 6.47 7.14 -22.35
N SER A 82 6.64 6.06 -21.63
CA SER A 82 6.29 6.02 -20.22
C SER A 82 7.22 6.90 -19.39
N THR A 83 6.70 7.52 -18.33
CA THR A 83 7.52 8.31 -17.40
C THR A 83 8.52 7.40 -16.69
N LEU A 84 8.07 6.24 -16.26
CA LEU A 84 8.93 5.16 -15.77
C LEU A 84 8.84 4.00 -16.77
N VAL A 85 9.90 3.83 -17.56
CA VAL A 85 9.98 2.76 -18.55
C VAL A 85 10.48 1.50 -17.85
N LEU A 86 9.64 0.47 -17.79
CA LEU A 86 10.00 -0.78 -17.12
C LEU A 86 10.67 -1.75 -18.08
N ASP A 87 11.75 -2.36 -17.62
CA ASP A 87 12.39 -3.50 -18.26
C ASP A 87 11.94 -4.77 -17.54
N ASP A 88 10.67 -5.11 -17.72
CA ASP A 88 10.00 -6.19 -16.99
C ASP A 88 9.03 -6.89 -17.93
N ASP A 89 9.27 -8.17 -18.18
CA ASP A 89 8.44 -8.96 -19.10
C ASP A 89 7.01 -9.15 -18.58
N TYR A 90 6.79 -8.98 -17.29
CA TYR A 90 5.47 -9.10 -16.68
C TYR A 90 4.70 -7.79 -16.69
N ALA A 91 5.34 -6.70 -17.07
CA ALA A 91 4.67 -5.41 -17.19
C ALA A 91 4.06 -5.25 -18.57
N SER A 92 2.90 -4.60 -18.62
CA SER A 92 2.26 -4.24 -19.88
C SER A 92 2.86 -2.98 -20.47
N THR A 93 2.62 -2.75 -21.75
CA THR A 93 3.07 -1.55 -22.47
C THR A 93 2.67 -0.29 -21.71
N ARG A 94 1.40 -0.21 -21.33
CA ARG A 94 0.88 0.79 -20.42
C ARG A 94 0.25 0.06 -19.26
N HIS A 95 0.91 0.09 -18.11
CA HIS A 95 0.55 -0.77 -17.00
C HIS A 95 -0.24 -0.03 -15.93
N ALA A 96 0.27 1.07 -15.46
CA ALA A 96 -0.33 1.81 -14.36
C ALA A 96 -0.03 3.31 -14.50
N ARG A 97 -0.82 4.11 -13.80
CA ARG A 97 -0.62 5.55 -13.76
C ARG A 97 -0.78 6.05 -12.33
N LEU A 98 0.15 6.91 -11.92
CA LEU A 98 0.06 7.67 -10.69
C LEU A 98 -0.40 9.08 -11.01
N SER A 99 -1.40 9.56 -10.28
CA SER A 99 -1.96 10.90 -10.46
C SER A 99 -2.07 11.61 -9.13
N LEU A 100 -1.78 12.89 -9.12
CA LEU A 100 -2.00 13.75 -7.96
C LEU A 100 -3.40 14.35 -8.03
N ARG A 101 -4.18 14.15 -6.98
CA ARG A 101 -5.51 14.74 -6.80
C ARG A 101 -5.53 15.50 -5.49
N GLY A 102 -5.57 16.82 -5.55
CA GLY A 102 -5.34 17.64 -4.37
C GLY A 102 -3.93 17.40 -3.84
N ASP A 103 -3.81 16.97 -2.59
CA ASP A 103 -2.53 16.66 -1.97
C ASP A 103 -2.24 15.15 -1.89
N GLU A 104 -3.03 14.34 -2.57
CA GLU A 104 -2.94 12.89 -2.47
C GLU A 104 -2.63 12.24 -3.81
N TRP A 105 -1.75 11.26 -3.78
CA TRP A 105 -1.42 10.47 -4.95
C TRP A 105 -2.30 9.23 -5.03
N PHE A 106 -2.76 8.94 -6.24
CA PHE A 106 -3.58 7.78 -6.55
C PHE A 106 -2.91 6.94 -7.62
N VAL A 107 -3.04 5.63 -7.48
CA VAL A 107 -2.61 4.68 -8.49
C VAL A 107 -3.83 4.06 -9.16
N GLU A 108 -3.74 3.90 -10.48
CA GLU A 108 -4.76 3.18 -11.24
C GLU A 108 -4.09 2.20 -12.20
N ASP A 109 -4.77 1.08 -12.43
CA ASP A 109 -4.35 0.09 -13.41
C ASP A 109 -4.92 0.47 -14.78
N LEU A 110 -4.09 0.41 -15.81
CA LEU A 110 -4.50 0.79 -17.17
C LEU A 110 -4.87 -0.44 -18.01
N GLY A 111 -5.54 -1.40 -17.40
CA GLY A 111 -5.92 -2.62 -18.09
C GLY A 111 -4.76 -3.58 -18.28
N SER A 112 -3.85 -3.65 -17.33
CA SER A 112 -2.67 -4.51 -17.42
C SER A 112 -3.03 -5.99 -17.46
N THR A 113 -2.17 -6.78 -18.09
CA THR A 113 -2.37 -8.24 -18.20
C THR A 113 -2.22 -8.91 -16.83
N ASN A 114 -1.22 -8.51 -16.05
CA ASN A 114 -0.90 -9.17 -14.78
C ASN A 114 -1.41 -8.43 -13.54
N GLY A 115 -1.98 -7.24 -13.71
CA GLY A 115 -2.53 -6.45 -12.63
C GLY A 115 -1.51 -5.58 -11.92
N THR A 116 -2.04 -4.59 -11.21
CA THR A 116 -1.29 -3.70 -10.32
C THR A 116 -1.75 -3.97 -8.89
N TYR A 117 -0.82 -4.02 -7.95
CA TYR A 117 -1.13 -4.30 -6.56
C TYR A 117 -0.59 -3.19 -5.66
N LEU A 118 -1.46 -2.66 -4.83
CA LEU A 118 -1.08 -1.71 -3.79
C LEU A 118 -1.05 -2.46 -2.46
N ASP A 119 0.13 -2.58 -1.87
CA ASP A 119 0.41 -3.45 -0.75
C ASP A 119 0.07 -4.90 -1.16
N ARG A 120 -1.05 -5.44 -0.78
CA ARG A 120 -1.47 -6.78 -1.20
C ARG A 120 -2.83 -6.76 -1.89
N ALA A 121 -3.38 -5.59 -2.10
CA ALA A 121 -4.69 -5.42 -2.70
C ALA A 121 -4.56 -5.13 -4.19
N LYS A 122 -5.33 -5.85 -4.99
CA LYS A 122 -5.37 -5.58 -6.42
C LYS A 122 -6.05 -4.24 -6.69
N VAL A 123 -5.44 -3.43 -7.52
CA VAL A 123 -5.97 -2.13 -7.91
C VAL A 123 -7.02 -2.31 -8.99
N THR A 124 -8.28 -2.24 -8.61
CA THR A 124 -9.42 -2.35 -9.53
C THR A 124 -10.04 -1.01 -9.86
N ALA A 125 -9.73 0.00 -9.10
CA ALA A 125 -10.15 1.39 -9.28
C ALA A 125 -9.03 2.28 -8.74
N PRO A 126 -9.02 3.59 -9.01
CA PRO A 126 -8.01 4.47 -8.44
C PRO A 126 -7.97 4.34 -6.91
N MET A 127 -6.78 4.11 -6.37
CA MET A 127 -6.56 3.92 -4.94
C MET A 127 -5.52 4.90 -4.43
N LYS A 128 -5.78 5.48 -3.26
CA LYS A 128 -4.84 6.36 -2.59
C LYS A 128 -3.56 5.61 -2.21
N VAL A 129 -2.42 6.21 -2.48
CA VAL A 129 -1.10 5.64 -2.20
C VAL A 129 -0.48 6.33 -0.99
N PRO A 130 -0.46 5.67 0.17
CA PRO A 130 0.27 6.20 1.32
C PRO A 130 1.79 6.14 1.12
N LEU A 131 2.52 6.96 1.88
CA LEU A 131 3.97 6.92 1.86
C LEU A 131 4.51 5.56 2.29
N GLY A 132 5.51 5.06 1.58
CA GLY A 132 6.20 3.83 1.95
C GLY A 132 5.42 2.55 1.67
N VAL A 133 4.21 2.64 1.11
CA VAL A 133 3.42 1.46 0.77
C VAL A 133 3.84 0.94 -0.61
N PRO A 134 4.20 -0.34 -0.73
CA PRO A 134 4.70 -0.87 -1.99
C PRO A 134 3.59 -0.99 -3.03
N ILE A 135 3.92 -0.58 -4.24
CA ILE A 135 3.10 -0.80 -5.44
C ILE A 135 3.84 -1.83 -6.29
N ARG A 136 3.21 -2.96 -6.55
CA ARG A 136 3.81 -4.01 -7.36
C ARG A 136 3.25 -4.00 -8.77
N ILE A 137 4.16 -3.96 -9.72
CA ILE A 137 3.88 -3.98 -11.15
C ILE A 137 4.79 -5.04 -11.77
N GLY A 138 4.24 -6.20 -12.09
CA GLY A 138 5.06 -7.33 -12.50
C GLY A 138 6.03 -7.75 -11.40
N LYS A 139 7.32 -7.75 -11.71
CA LYS A 139 8.39 -7.98 -10.74
C LYS A 139 8.95 -6.70 -10.15
N THR A 140 8.47 -5.57 -10.61
CA THR A 140 8.94 -4.26 -10.16
C THR A 140 8.10 -3.81 -8.98
N VAL A 141 8.75 -3.30 -7.94
CA VAL A 141 8.10 -2.71 -6.77
C VAL A 141 8.57 -1.29 -6.63
N ILE A 142 7.62 -0.39 -6.47
CA ILE A 142 7.87 1.04 -6.28
C ILE A 142 7.17 1.52 -5.01
N GLU A 143 7.65 2.62 -4.47
CA GLU A 143 6.99 3.27 -3.34
C GLU A 143 7.18 4.79 -3.42
N LEU A 144 6.28 5.53 -2.81
CA LEU A 144 6.39 6.98 -2.70
C LEU A 144 7.11 7.33 -1.39
N ARG A 145 8.04 8.26 -1.46
CA ARG A 145 8.82 8.75 -0.31
C ARG A 145 8.78 10.27 -0.20
N PRO A 146 8.95 10.80 1.02
CA PRO A 146 9.03 12.25 1.23
C PRO A 146 10.27 12.87 0.57
#